data_b161b64e173c26990ea18d1f2353122d
#
_entry.id   b161b64e173c26990ea18d1f2353122d
#
_cell.length_a   1.000
_cell.length_b   1.000
_cell.length_c   1.000
_cell.angle_alpha   90.00
_cell.angle_beta   90.00
_cell.angle_gamma   90.00
#
_symmetry.space_group_name_H-M   'P 1'
#
loop_
_entity.id
_entity.type
_entity.pdbx_description
1 polymer ?
#
loop_
_entity_poly.entity_id
_entity_poly.type
_entity_poly.pdbx_seq_one_letter_code
_entity_poly.pdbx_strand_id
1 'polypeptide(L)'
;MQTDFLVIGSGIAGLTYALKVARDCPDKKVLIFTKTTSDETNTKYAQGGIAGVWDNENDSFEKHIEDTLIAGDGLCNEKTVEIVVREGVERIREIIEWGAKFDKEPDGDYALGKEGGHSEFRILHHKDVTGREMERALLEAIKTQSNIEVITHCFVVDIITQHHLGYLVTKATPDIECFGVYALNLRTKKIEKVRSGITLLATGGNGQVYRTTTNPVIATGDGVAMAYRAKGRIENMEFIQFHPTALYEPGVKGQAFLITEAVRGDGGILRNSDGEAFMERYDARKDLAPRDIVARAIDNEMKRTGTEHVWLDCRDMDQEKFLHHFPNIHEKCLSIGIDVAKNMIPVAPAAHYSCGGIKTDEWARTSIRHLYAAGECASTGLHGANRLASNSLLEAMVFAHRAYVDAVKKMKDNSGEEWGNWRRDTIPDWRTEGTTAPKEMILITQSLKELQLLMSDYVGIVRTNTRLERAMRRLDMMHVETEELYKTTEISPQLCQLRNMITVGYLIVKSAQFRHESRGLHFNTDYPHKSEQVQNIVL
;
A
#
# COMPACT_ATOMS: atom_id res chain seq x y z
N MET A 1 -26.01 -9.03 -7.15
CA MET A 1 -25.56 -9.93 -6.05
C MET A 1 -25.86 -9.32 -4.69
N GLN A 2 -25.87 -10.17 -3.62
CA GLN A 2 -26.01 -9.71 -2.23
C GLN A 2 -25.13 -10.55 -1.30
N THR A 3 -24.54 -9.90 -0.29
CA THR A 3 -23.68 -10.54 0.72
C THR A 3 -23.82 -9.81 2.06
N ASP A 4 -23.50 -10.46 3.17
CA ASP A 4 -23.43 -9.80 4.48
C ASP A 4 -22.15 -8.99 4.61
N PHE A 5 -21.02 -9.57 4.25
CA PHE A 5 -19.70 -8.93 4.27
C PHE A 5 -19.05 -8.96 2.88
N LEU A 6 -18.62 -7.81 2.41
CA LEU A 6 -17.88 -7.65 1.17
C LEU A 6 -16.45 -7.18 1.46
N VAL A 7 -15.48 -7.91 0.92
CA VAL A 7 -14.05 -7.56 1.02
C VAL A 7 -13.52 -7.25 -0.37
N ILE A 8 -12.88 -6.11 -0.54
CA ILE A 8 -12.28 -5.69 -1.81
C ILE A 8 -10.76 -5.73 -1.69
N GLY A 9 -10.17 -6.77 -2.25
CA GLY A 9 -8.75 -7.08 -2.19
C GLY A 9 -8.46 -8.37 -1.42
N SER A 10 -7.56 -9.18 -1.96
CA SER A 10 -7.12 -10.49 -1.42
C SER A 10 -5.71 -10.46 -0.83
N GLY A 11 -5.19 -9.27 -0.47
CA GLY A 11 -3.97 -9.15 0.32
C GLY A 11 -4.17 -9.54 1.79
N ILE A 12 -3.10 -9.45 2.57
CA ILE A 12 -3.08 -9.88 3.97
C ILE A 12 -4.22 -9.28 4.82
N ALA A 13 -4.55 -7.99 4.66
CA ALA A 13 -5.64 -7.35 5.38
C ALA A 13 -7.01 -7.97 5.03
N GLY A 14 -7.30 -8.12 3.73
CA GLY A 14 -8.58 -8.68 3.27
C GLY A 14 -8.78 -10.12 3.67
N LEU A 15 -7.76 -10.96 3.51
CA LEU A 15 -7.82 -12.39 3.87
C LEU A 15 -7.94 -12.58 5.39
N THR A 16 -7.18 -11.84 6.20
CA THR A 16 -7.25 -11.89 7.66
C THR A 16 -8.65 -11.52 8.16
N TYR A 17 -9.21 -10.41 7.66
CA TYR A 17 -10.57 -10.00 8.01
C TYR A 17 -11.60 -11.05 7.61
N ALA A 18 -11.58 -11.50 6.35
CA ALA A 18 -12.55 -12.47 5.84
C ALA A 18 -12.54 -13.78 6.63
N LEU A 19 -11.35 -14.30 6.94
CA LEU A 19 -11.17 -15.54 7.70
C LEU A 19 -11.75 -15.43 9.11
N LYS A 20 -11.51 -14.30 9.81
CA LYS A 20 -12.02 -14.06 11.17
C LYS A 20 -13.54 -13.89 11.18
N VAL A 21 -14.08 -13.09 10.27
CA VAL A 21 -15.53 -12.90 10.12
C VAL A 21 -16.22 -14.23 9.82
N ALA A 22 -15.70 -15.02 8.89
CA ALA A 22 -16.31 -16.29 8.50
C ALA A 22 -16.37 -17.30 9.63
N ARG A 23 -15.35 -17.35 10.49
CA ARG A 23 -15.30 -18.22 11.67
C ARG A 23 -16.35 -17.84 12.71
N ASP A 24 -16.48 -16.54 13.00
CA ASP A 24 -17.37 -16.04 14.06
C ASP A 24 -18.82 -15.86 13.61
N CYS A 25 -19.07 -15.82 12.30
CA CYS A 25 -20.38 -15.69 11.69
C CYS A 25 -20.57 -16.77 10.61
N PRO A 26 -20.65 -18.07 10.97
CA PRO A 26 -20.69 -19.16 10.00
C PRO A 26 -22.01 -19.19 9.18
N ASP A 27 -23.06 -18.51 9.65
CA ASP A 27 -24.34 -18.32 8.98
C ASP A 27 -24.36 -17.14 7.99
N LYS A 28 -23.31 -16.34 7.95
CA LYS A 28 -23.18 -15.13 7.12
C LYS A 28 -22.31 -15.39 5.89
N LYS A 29 -22.70 -14.78 4.78
CA LYS A 29 -21.94 -14.85 3.54
C LYS A 29 -20.84 -13.78 3.51
N VAL A 30 -19.60 -14.24 3.26
CA VAL A 30 -18.43 -13.37 3.02
C VAL A 30 -18.03 -13.47 1.55
N LEU A 31 -17.97 -12.34 0.87
CA LEU A 31 -17.58 -12.27 -0.54
C LEU A 31 -16.28 -11.48 -0.67
N ILE A 32 -15.27 -12.06 -1.33
CA ILE A 32 -13.99 -11.40 -1.61
C ILE A 32 -13.90 -11.13 -3.11
N PHE A 33 -13.68 -9.87 -3.49
CA PHE A 33 -13.38 -9.48 -4.86
C PHE A 33 -11.89 -9.19 -5.05
N THR A 34 -11.32 -9.74 -6.12
CA THR A 34 -9.98 -9.37 -6.57
C THR A 34 -9.96 -9.16 -8.09
N LYS A 35 -9.26 -8.11 -8.53
CA LYS A 35 -9.28 -7.72 -9.95
C LYS A 35 -8.45 -8.61 -10.87
N THR A 36 -7.58 -9.45 -10.29
CA THR A 36 -6.77 -10.47 -10.99
C THR A 36 -6.94 -11.83 -10.31
N THR A 37 -5.88 -12.61 -10.18
CA THR A 37 -5.85 -13.84 -9.37
C THR A 37 -5.81 -13.49 -7.88
N SER A 38 -6.16 -14.44 -7.02
CA SER A 38 -6.25 -14.18 -5.58
C SER A 38 -4.89 -13.99 -4.90
N ASP A 39 -3.81 -14.44 -5.54
CA ASP A 39 -2.43 -14.37 -5.06
C ASP A 39 -1.61 -13.23 -5.69
N GLU A 40 -2.20 -12.41 -6.57
CA GLU A 40 -1.51 -11.26 -7.14
C GLU A 40 -1.78 -10.02 -6.29
N THR A 41 -0.89 -9.74 -5.33
CA THR A 41 -1.05 -8.70 -4.31
C THR A 41 0.30 -8.06 -3.95
N ASN A 42 0.28 -6.88 -3.32
CA ASN A 42 1.49 -6.29 -2.72
C ASN A 42 2.10 -7.19 -1.64
N THR A 43 1.28 -7.95 -0.90
CA THR A 43 1.71 -8.90 0.13
C THR A 43 2.67 -9.94 -0.45
N LYS A 44 2.35 -10.54 -1.59
CA LYS A 44 3.20 -11.53 -2.27
C LYS A 44 4.63 -11.05 -2.52
N TYR A 45 4.80 -9.77 -2.78
CA TYR A 45 6.09 -9.16 -3.12
C TYR A 45 6.83 -8.55 -1.92
N ALA A 46 6.29 -8.67 -0.71
CA ALA A 46 6.97 -8.23 0.50
C ALA A 46 8.13 -9.19 0.84
N GLN A 47 9.35 -8.73 0.61
CA GLN A 47 10.58 -9.50 0.78
C GLN A 47 11.08 -9.52 2.23
N GLY A 48 10.97 -8.38 2.93
CA GLY A 48 11.48 -8.21 4.30
C GLY A 48 10.81 -9.14 5.30
N GLY A 49 10.22 -8.59 6.34
CA GLY A 49 9.57 -9.40 7.37
C GLY A 49 8.37 -8.71 7.99
N ILE A 50 7.99 -9.20 9.14
CA ILE A 50 6.99 -8.61 10.00
C ILE A 50 7.62 -8.31 11.38
N ALA A 51 7.48 -7.04 11.82
CA ALA A 51 8.02 -6.62 13.10
C ALA A 51 7.15 -7.10 14.26
N GLY A 52 7.77 -7.60 15.32
CA GLY A 52 7.07 -7.98 16.54
C GLY A 52 8.04 -8.20 17.68
N VAL A 53 7.68 -7.77 18.89
CA VAL A 53 8.48 -8.00 20.09
C VAL A 53 8.37 -9.47 20.47
N TRP A 54 9.36 -10.26 20.11
CA TRP A 54 9.40 -11.71 20.30
C TRP A 54 10.38 -12.13 21.41
N ASP A 55 11.55 -11.48 21.43
CA ASP A 55 12.57 -11.64 22.45
C ASP A 55 12.37 -10.59 23.56
N ASN A 56 11.73 -10.99 24.67
CA ASN A 56 11.46 -10.07 25.78
C ASN A 56 12.67 -9.81 26.70
N GLU A 57 13.82 -10.47 26.47
CA GLU A 57 15.03 -10.21 27.24
C GLU A 57 15.79 -8.99 26.68
N ASN A 58 15.87 -8.89 25.38
CA ASN A 58 16.63 -7.86 24.69
C ASN A 58 15.75 -6.74 24.10
N ASP A 59 14.47 -7.02 23.80
CA ASP A 59 13.51 -6.10 23.18
C ASP A 59 12.32 -5.80 24.10
N SER A 60 11.59 -4.71 23.81
CA SER A 60 10.35 -4.35 24.51
C SER A 60 9.36 -3.62 23.59
N PHE A 61 8.09 -3.62 23.99
CA PHE A 61 7.06 -2.84 23.28
C PHE A 61 7.42 -1.35 23.24
N GLU A 62 8.00 -0.82 24.32
CA GLU A 62 8.40 0.59 24.45
C GLU A 62 9.48 0.94 23.41
N LYS A 63 10.49 0.09 23.21
CA LYS A 63 11.51 0.27 22.18
C LYS A 63 10.90 0.25 20.77
N HIS A 64 9.99 -0.67 20.48
CA HIS A 64 9.33 -0.74 19.17
C HIS A 64 8.40 0.46 18.92
N ILE A 65 7.68 0.92 19.97
CA ILE A 65 6.88 2.16 19.92
C ILE A 65 7.77 3.36 19.62
N GLU A 66 8.88 3.53 20.35
CA GLU A 66 9.82 4.62 20.16
C GLU A 66 10.42 4.64 18.76
N ASP A 67 10.91 3.49 18.26
CA ASP A 67 11.42 3.36 16.88
C ASP A 67 10.37 3.78 15.84
N THR A 68 9.11 3.40 16.06
CA THR A 68 8.00 3.75 15.16
C THR A 68 7.70 5.24 15.18
N LEU A 69 7.67 5.86 16.38
CA LEU A 69 7.44 7.30 16.56
C LEU A 69 8.56 8.13 15.95
N ILE A 70 9.82 7.71 16.14
CA ILE A 70 10.99 8.36 15.54
C ILE A 70 10.91 8.30 14.00
N ALA A 71 10.60 7.13 13.44
CA ALA A 71 10.45 6.97 11.99
C ALA A 71 9.34 7.86 11.42
N GLY A 72 8.21 7.95 12.11
CA GLY A 72 7.04 8.72 11.68
C GLY A 72 7.15 10.23 11.83
N ASP A 73 8.29 10.71 12.34
CA ASP A 73 8.73 12.12 12.35
C ASP A 73 7.69 13.09 12.93
N GLY A 74 7.08 12.70 14.06
CA GLY A 74 6.14 13.53 14.84
C GLY A 74 4.70 13.54 14.31
N LEU A 75 4.36 12.78 13.27
CA LEU A 75 3.00 12.70 12.72
C LEU A 75 2.27 11.38 13.03
N CYS A 76 2.91 10.46 13.74
CA CYS A 76 2.21 9.27 14.22
C CYS A 76 1.10 9.61 15.21
N ASN A 77 0.04 8.83 15.17
CA ASN A 77 -0.92 8.77 16.28
C ASN A 77 -0.38 7.79 17.33
N GLU A 78 0.08 8.31 18.47
CA GLU A 78 0.71 7.50 19.54
C GLU A 78 -0.17 6.33 19.99
N LYS A 79 -1.48 6.56 20.14
CA LYS A 79 -2.44 5.51 20.50
C LYS A 79 -2.49 4.41 19.46
N THR A 80 -2.46 4.77 18.19
CA THR A 80 -2.42 3.79 17.08
C THR A 80 -1.12 2.99 17.09
N VAL A 81 0.02 3.66 17.33
CA VAL A 81 1.32 2.98 17.44
C VAL A 81 1.29 1.96 18.59
N GLU A 82 0.80 2.37 19.76
CA GLU A 82 0.67 1.48 20.91
C GLU A 82 -0.23 0.26 20.61
N ILE A 83 -1.39 0.49 19.99
CA ILE A 83 -2.31 -0.57 19.55
C ILE A 83 -1.60 -1.58 18.64
N VAL A 84 -0.96 -1.10 17.57
CA VAL A 84 -0.34 -1.98 16.57
C VAL A 84 0.79 -2.78 17.16
N VAL A 85 1.66 -2.16 17.95
CA VAL A 85 2.82 -2.81 18.54
C VAL A 85 2.40 -3.86 19.59
N ARG A 86 1.44 -3.54 20.45
CA ARG A 86 1.01 -4.46 21.52
C ARG A 86 0.14 -5.60 21.03
N GLU A 87 -0.81 -5.31 20.12
CA GLU A 87 -1.69 -6.35 19.56
C GLU A 87 -1.00 -7.19 18.48
N GLY A 88 0.09 -6.69 17.91
CA GLY A 88 0.76 -7.28 16.76
C GLY A 88 1.30 -8.67 16.99
N VAL A 89 1.90 -8.93 18.15
CA VAL A 89 2.48 -10.25 18.51
C VAL A 89 1.40 -11.35 18.46
N GLU A 90 0.21 -11.05 18.97
CA GLU A 90 -0.89 -12.00 18.93
C GLU A 90 -1.35 -12.26 17.49
N ARG A 91 -1.34 -11.23 16.64
CA ARG A 91 -1.68 -11.39 15.20
C ARG A 91 -0.65 -12.23 14.47
N ILE A 92 0.64 -12.12 14.84
CA ILE A 92 1.71 -12.99 14.32
C ILE A 92 1.49 -14.44 14.77
N ARG A 93 1.10 -14.69 16.00
CA ARG A 93 0.77 -16.05 16.48
C ARG A 93 -0.39 -16.65 15.69
N GLU A 94 -1.45 -15.89 15.46
CA GLU A 94 -2.59 -16.34 14.66
C GLU A 94 -2.21 -16.78 13.23
N ILE A 95 -1.35 -16.02 12.55
CA ILE A 95 -0.94 -16.42 11.20
C ILE A 95 -0.03 -17.66 11.19
N ILE A 96 0.75 -17.87 12.25
CA ILE A 96 1.52 -19.11 12.47
C ILE A 96 0.55 -20.29 12.69
N GLU A 97 -0.50 -20.12 13.50
CA GLU A 97 -1.55 -21.12 13.68
C GLU A 97 -2.29 -21.44 12.38
N TRP A 98 -2.43 -20.49 11.48
CA TRP A 98 -3.00 -20.70 10.13
C TRP A 98 -2.01 -21.32 9.15
N GLY A 99 -0.78 -21.63 9.60
CA GLY A 99 0.20 -22.42 8.86
C GLY A 99 1.30 -21.63 8.17
N ALA A 100 1.50 -20.35 8.50
CA ALA A 100 2.66 -19.59 8.05
C ALA A 100 3.93 -20.07 8.75
N LYS A 101 5.03 -20.18 8.01
CA LYS A 101 6.32 -20.65 8.50
C LYS A 101 7.31 -19.51 8.45
N PHE A 102 7.99 -19.28 9.58
CA PHE A 102 9.11 -18.36 9.68
C PHE A 102 10.41 -19.14 9.91
N ASP A 103 11.52 -18.54 9.51
CA ASP A 103 12.84 -19.14 9.67
C ASP A 103 13.19 -19.28 11.14
N LYS A 104 13.97 -20.33 11.45
CA LYS A 104 14.35 -20.70 12.80
C LYS A 104 15.85 -20.91 12.92
N GLU A 105 16.37 -20.60 14.09
CA GLU A 105 17.72 -20.95 14.51
C GLU A 105 17.82 -22.47 14.77
N PRO A 106 19.06 -23.03 14.85
CA PRO A 106 19.26 -24.44 15.08
C PRO A 106 18.70 -24.96 16.43
N ASP A 107 18.53 -24.10 17.43
CA ASP A 107 17.91 -24.38 18.72
C ASP A 107 16.37 -24.43 18.69
N GLY A 108 15.78 -24.02 17.59
CA GLY A 108 14.34 -24.04 17.35
C GLY A 108 13.63 -22.71 17.59
N ASP A 109 14.32 -21.69 18.10
CA ASP A 109 13.81 -20.34 18.23
C ASP A 109 13.68 -19.66 16.86
N TYR A 110 12.90 -18.56 16.77
CA TYR A 110 12.78 -17.82 15.53
C TYR A 110 14.05 -17.02 15.23
N ALA A 111 14.54 -17.14 14.01
CA ALA A 111 15.60 -16.28 13.50
C ALA A 111 15.05 -14.85 13.31
N LEU A 112 15.58 -13.90 14.09
CA LEU A 112 15.11 -12.52 14.07
C LEU A 112 16.08 -11.64 13.26
N GLY A 113 15.53 -10.94 12.28
CA GLY A 113 16.26 -9.93 11.51
C GLY A 113 16.21 -8.54 12.15
N LYS A 114 17.06 -7.65 11.63
CA LYS A 114 17.06 -6.20 11.94
C LYS A 114 17.06 -5.40 10.66
N GLU A 115 16.20 -4.41 10.57
CA GLU A 115 16.13 -3.47 9.43
C GLU A 115 16.41 -2.04 9.90
N GLY A 116 16.66 -1.12 8.95
CA GLY A 116 16.97 0.27 9.26
C GLY A 116 15.86 0.96 10.05
N GLY A 117 16.26 1.70 11.07
CA GLY A 117 15.36 2.39 12.00
C GLY A 117 14.93 1.55 13.21
N HIS A 118 15.15 0.22 13.22
CA HIS A 118 14.90 -0.60 14.41
C HIS A 118 16.11 -0.58 15.36
N SER A 119 15.84 -0.41 16.65
CA SER A 119 16.87 -0.47 17.70
C SER A 119 17.28 -1.92 18.01
N GLU A 120 16.36 -2.89 17.84
CA GLU A 120 16.57 -4.30 18.20
C GLU A 120 16.23 -5.27 17.07
N PHE A 121 16.65 -6.53 17.21
CA PHE A 121 16.28 -7.63 16.33
C PHE A 121 14.87 -8.10 16.68
N ARG A 122 13.89 -7.82 15.80
CA ARG A 122 12.48 -8.15 16.01
C ARG A 122 11.72 -8.54 14.75
N ILE A 123 12.40 -8.71 13.63
CA ILE A 123 11.77 -8.97 12.36
C ILE A 123 11.71 -10.48 12.12
N LEU A 124 10.50 -11.06 12.19
CA LEU A 124 10.29 -12.43 11.74
C LEU A 124 10.25 -12.45 10.22
N HIS A 125 10.93 -13.41 9.61
CA HIS A 125 11.06 -13.52 8.16
C HIS A 125 11.02 -14.98 7.69
N HIS A 126 10.73 -15.14 6.40
CA HIS A 126 10.89 -16.40 5.69
C HIS A 126 11.77 -16.13 4.47
N LYS A 127 13.09 -16.31 4.65
CA LYS A 127 14.09 -15.91 3.64
C LYS A 127 13.82 -14.48 3.17
N ASP A 128 13.80 -14.26 1.85
CA ASP A 128 13.44 -12.99 1.20
C ASP A 128 12.06 -13.05 0.50
N VAL A 129 11.10 -13.83 1.06
CA VAL A 129 9.74 -14.02 0.52
C VAL A 129 8.67 -14.10 1.61
N THR A 130 8.84 -13.38 2.69
CA THR A 130 7.98 -13.46 3.88
C THR A 130 6.50 -13.24 3.55
N GLY A 131 6.20 -12.20 2.77
CA GLY A 131 4.81 -11.91 2.42
C GLY A 131 4.15 -13.00 1.60
N ARG A 132 4.89 -13.65 0.67
CA ARG A 132 4.39 -14.79 -0.12
C ARG A 132 4.03 -15.98 0.77
N GLU A 133 4.83 -16.28 1.78
CA GLU A 133 4.55 -17.36 2.73
C GLU A 133 3.31 -17.05 3.59
N MET A 134 3.20 -15.84 4.09
CA MET A 134 2.03 -15.41 4.86
C MET A 134 0.74 -15.47 4.04
N GLU A 135 0.79 -15.00 2.79
CA GLU A 135 -0.34 -15.04 1.87
C GLU A 135 -0.73 -16.48 1.51
N ARG A 136 0.24 -17.36 1.26
CA ARG A 136 -0.01 -18.79 1.01
C ARG A 136 -0.81 -19.41 2.16
N ALA A 137 -0.37 -19.18 3.39
CA ALA A 137 -1.04 -19.73 4.57
C ALA A 137 -2.50 -19.23 4.69
N LEU A 138 -2.72 -17.93 4.49
CA LEU A 138 -4.06 -17.34 4.52
C LEU A 138 -4.97 -17.88 3.40
N LEU A 139 -4.45 -17.99 2.17
CA LEU A 139 -5.23 -18.53 1.04
C LEU A 139 -5.61 -19.99 1.26
N GLU A 140 -4.75 -20.78 1.89
CA GLU A 140 -5.08 -22.16 2.25
C GLU A 140 -6.13 -22.22 3.37
N ALA A 141 -6.01 -21.37 4.39
CA ALA A 141 -6.99 -21.28 5.46
C ALA A 141 -8.38 -20.84 4.93
N ILE A 142 -8.44 -19.90 3.99
CA ILE A 142 -9.69 -19.46 3.34
C ILE A 142 -10.42 -20.63 2.66
N LYS A 143 -9.71 -21.53 2.00
CA LYS A 143 -10.31 -22.67 1.30
C LYS A 143 -11.07 -23.63 2.23
N THR A 144 -10.78 -23.60 3.53
CA THR A 144 -11.47 -24.42 4.53
C THR A 144 -12.81 -23.83 5.00
N GLN A 145 -13.12 -22.59 4.61
CA GLN A 145 -14.31 -21.87 5.05
C GLN A 145 -15.41 -21.94 3.97
N SER A 146 -16.49 -22.66 4.24
CA SER A 146 -17.58 -22.87 3.29
C SER A 146 -18.43 -21.62 3.02
N ASN A 147 -18.39 -20.62 3.91
CA ASN A 147 -19.15 -19.38 3.80
C ASN A 147 -18.35 -18.22 3.18
N ILE A 148 -17.12 -18.47 2.71
CA ILE A 148 -16.33 -17.51 1.94
C ILE A 148 -16.38 -17.87 0.46
N GLU A 149 -16.71 -16.89 -0.36
CA GLU A 149 -16.61 -17.00 -1.83
C GLU A 149 -15.60 -15.97 -2.35
N VAL A 150 -14.59 -16.43 -3.12
CA VAL A 150 -13.60 -15.56 -3.75
C VAL A 150 -13.90 -15.43 -5.24
N ILE A 151 -14.21 -14.23 -5.69
CA ILE A 151 -14.46 -13.91 -7.09
C ILE A 151 -13.25 -13.16 -7.66
N THR A 152 -12.49 -13.85 -8.49
CA THR A 152 -11.34 -13.32 -9.22
C THR A 152 -11.77 -12.62 -10.51
N HIS A 153 -10.89 -11.77 -11.06
CA HIS A 153 -11.16 -11.01 -12.28
C HIS A 153 -12.44 -10.17 -12.16
N CYS A 154 -12.59 -9.53 -11.00
CA CYS A 154 -13.70 -8.66 -10.66
C CYS A 154 -13.18 -7.29 -10.24
N PHE A 155 -13.38 -6.28 -11.09
CA PHE A 155 -12.92 -4.91 -10.86
C PHE A 155 -14.04 -4.09 -10.21
N VAL A 156 -13.81 -3.56 -9.02
CA VAL A 156 -14.77 -2.67 -8.37
C VAL A 156 -14.65 -1.26 -8.96
N VAL A 157 -15.76 -0.75 -9.50
CA VAL A 157 -15.81 0.52 -10.22
C VAL A 157 -16.06 1.68 -9.28
N ASP A 158 -17.12 1.59 -8.45
CA ASP A 158 -17.49 2.63 -7.49
C ASP A 158 -18.22 2.06 -6.26
N ILE A 159 -18.14 2.80 -5.14
CA ILE A 159 -18.88 2.55 -3.91
C ILE A 159 -20.28 3.13 -4.05
N ILE A 160 -21.31 2.36 -3.77
CA ILE A 160 -22.70 2.79 -3.81
C ILE A 160 -23.06 3.52 -2.51
N THR A 161 -23.49 4.77 -2.64
CA THR A 161 -23.94 5.63 -1.53
C THR A 161 -25.29 6.26 -1.87
N GLN A 162 -25.83 7.12 -0.99
CA GLN A 162 -27.05 7.88 -1.21
C GLN A 162 -27.00 8.70 -2.52
N HIS A 163 -25.80 9.05 -3.03
CA HIS A 163 -25.65 9.72 -4.33
C HIS A 163 -26.31 8.93 -5.46
N HIS A 164 -26.11 7.60 -5.48
CA HIS A 164 -26.68 6.72 -6.51
C HIS A 164 -28.20 6.54 -6.39
N LEU A 165 -28.78 6.95 -5.27
CA LEU A 165 -30.22 6.99 -5.02
C LEU A 165 -30.84 8.35 -5.39
N GLY A 166 -30.05 9.28 -5.97
CA GLY A 166 -30.49 10.61 -6.40
C GLY A 166 -30.35 11.71 -5.35
N TYR A 167 -29.68 11.45 -4.20
CA TYR A 167 -29.44 12.50 -3.21
C TYR A 167 -28.16 13.28 -3.52
N LEU A 168 -28.16 14.58 -3.21
CA LEU A 168 -26.95 15.36 -3.21
C LEU A 168 -26.06 14.96 -2.03
N VAL A 169 -24.90 14.39 -2.33
CA VAL A 169 -23.89 14.00 -1.34
C VAL A 169 -22.64 14.86 -1.52
N THR A 170 -22.25 15.56 -0.45
CA THR A 170 -21.06 16.41 -0.40
C THR A 170 -20.18 15.98 0.79
N LYS A 171 -18.99 16.54 0.91
CA LYS A 171 -18.13 16.30 2.10
C LYS A 171 -18.75 16.77 3.42
N ALA A 172 -19.69 17.71 3.36
CA ALA A 172 -20.43 18.20 4.52
C ALA A 172 -21.69 17.37 4.84
N THR A 173 -22.05 16.41 3.99
CA THR A 173 -23.20 15.53 4.23
C THR A 173 -22.92 14.64 5.43
N PRO A 174 -23.73 14.72 6.50
CA PRO A 174 -23.60 13.79 7.61
C PRO A 174 -24.05 12.40 7.19
N ASP A 175 -23.55 11.39 7.89
CA ASP A 175 -24.02 10.00 7.77
C ASP A 175 -24.07 9.43 6.35
N ILE A 176 -23.02 9.71 5.56
CA ILE A 176 -22.85 9.02 4.27
C ILE A 176 -22.76 7.53 4.55
N GLU A 177 -23.51 6.72 3.81
CA GLU A 177 -23.63 5.28 4.02
C GLU A 177 -23.24 4.50 2.77
N CYS A 178 -22.47 3.43 2.96
CA CYS A 178 -22.13 2.46 1.92
C CYS A 178 -23.20 1.37 1.86
N PHE A 179 -23.79 1.17 0.67
CA PHE A 179 -24.79 0.14 0.40
C PHE A 179 -24.20 -1.07 -0.36
N GLY A 180 -22.93 -1.00 -0.72
CA GLY A 180 -22.23 -1.96 -1.54
C GLY A 180 -21.44 -1.29 -2.66
N VAL A 181 -21.28 -1.97 -3.78
CA VAL A 181 -20.43 -1.52 -4.89
C VAL A 181 -21.03 -1.84 -6.26
N TYR A 182 -20.60 -1.10 -7.28
CA TYR A 182 -20.66 -1.56 -8.67
C TYR A 182 -19.36 -2.27 -9.03
N ALA A 183 -19.49 -3.47 -9.58
CA ALA A 183 -18.36 -4.33 -9.91
C ALA A 183 -18.41 -4.82 -11.36
N LEU A 184 -17.34 -4.64 -12.10
CA LEU A 184 -17.16 -5.13 -13.45
C LEU A 184 -16.57 -6.54 -13.41
N ASN A 185 -17.34 -7.53 -13.82
CA ASN A 185 -16.85 -8.89 -14.04
C ASN A 185 -16.10 -8.93 -15.38
N LEU A 186 -14.78 -9.17 -15.32
CA LEU A 186 -13.91 -9.11 -16.50
C LEU A 186 -14.12 -10.29 -17.46
N ARG A 187 -14.74 -11.37 -17.01
CA ARG A 187 -15.06 -12.54 -17.86
C ARG A 187 -16.34 -12.30 -18.66
N THR A 188 -17.37 -11.77 -18.02
CA THR A 188 -18.67 -11.50 -18.65
C THR A 188 -18.76 -10.10 -19.27
N LYS A 189 -17.83 -9.19 -18.92
CA LYS A 189 -17.82 -7.75 -19.28
C LYS A 189 -19.06 -7.00 -18.80
N LYS A 190 -19.78 -7.51 -17.80
CA LYS A 190 -20.97 -6.86 -17.23
C LYS A 190 -20.63 -6.19 -15.91
N ILE A 191 -21.22 -5.03 -15.70
CA ILE A 191 -21.18 -4.32 -14.42
C ILE A 191 -22.42 -4.71 -13.64
N GLU A 192 -22.21 -5.25 -12.46
CA GLU A 192 -23.27 -5.70 -11.56
C GLU A 192 -23.27 -4.85 -10.29
N LYS A 193 -24.46 -4.57 -9.77
CA LYS A 193 -24.61 -4.05 -8.41
C LYS A 193 -24.45 -5.17 -7.41
N VAL A 194 -23.62 -4.96 -6.40
CA VAL A 194 -23.38 -5.89 -5.30
C VAL A 194 -23.75 -5.19 -4.01
N ARG A 195 -24.87 -5.61 -3.40
CA ARG A 195 -25.32 -5.09 -2.12
C ARG A 195 -24.57 -5.78 -0.99
N SER A 196 -24.15 -5.03 0.01
CA SER A 196 -23.45 -5.57 1.18
C SER A 196 -23.97 -4.96 2.48
N GLY A 197 -23.94 -5.73 3.54
CA GLY A 197 -24.15 -5.23 4.89
C GLY A 197 -22.98 -4.36 5.34
N ILE A 198 -21.78 -4.90 5.25
CA ILE A 198 -20.53 -4.23 5.59
C ILE A 198 -19.54 -4.42 4.44
N THR A 199 -18.77 -3.38 4.12
CA THR A 199 -17.74 -3.42 3.09
C THR A 199 -16.37 -3.07 3.69
N LEU A 200 -15.34 -3.88 3.43
CA LEU A 200 -13.95 -3.57 3.73
C LEU A 200 -13.18 -3.27 2.45
N LEU A 201 -12.52 -2.12 2.40
CA LEU A 201 -11.51 -1.80 1.41
C LEU A 201 -10.13 -2.31 1.91
N ALA A 202 -9.55 -3.28 1.19
CA ALA A 202 -8.23 -3.84 1.43
C ALA A 202 -7.43 -3.85 0.11
N THR A 203 -7.49 -2.73 -0.61
CA THR A 203 -7.13 -2.61 -2.03
C THR A 203 -5.64 -2.37 -2.29
N GLY A 204 -4.81 -2.34 -1.24
CA GLY A 204 -3.37 -2.11 -1.36
C GLY A 204 -3.01 -0.68 -1.77
N GLY A 205 -1.79 -0.50 -2.25
CA GLY A 205 -1.19 0.79 -2.51
C GLY A 205 -1.47 1.38 -3.90
N ASN A 206 -0.67 2.39 -4.23
CA ASN A 206 -0.85 3.23 -5.42
C ASN A 206 0.46 3.48 -6.20
N GLY A 207 1.48 2.62 -6.04
CA GLY A 207 2.80 2.83 -6.61
C GLY A 207 2.81 2.97 -8.14
N GLN A 208 1.83 2.40 -8.84
CA GLN A 208 1.70 2.52 -10.30
C GLN A 208 1.42 3.94 -10.81
N VAL A 209 1.14 4.89 -9.93
CA VAL A 209 1.08 6.32 -10.27
C VAL A 209 2.45 6.85 -10.71
N TYR A 210 3.54 6.17 -10.33
CA TYR A 210 4.91 6.48 -10.71
C TYR A 210 5.44 5.57 -11.81
N ARG A 211 6.39 6.06 -12.60
CA ARG A 211 7.02 5.32 -13.71
C ARG A 211 7.77 4.07 -13.26
N THR A 212 8.42 4.15 -12.10
CA THR A 212 9.19 3.07 -11.50
C THR A 212 8.70 2.83 -10.08
N THR A 213 8.27 1.60 -9.81
CA THR A 213 7.75 1.19 -8.51
C THR A 213 8.10 -0.25 -8.22
N THR A 214 8.25 -0.61 -6.95
CA THR A 214 8.37 -2.01 -6.52
C THR A 214 7.02 -2.73 -6.43
N ASN A 215 5.91 -1.98 -6.58
CA ASN A 215 4.57 -2.54 -6.50
C ASN A 215 4.15 -3.25 -7.79
N PRO A 216 3.35 -4.31 -7.70
CA PRO A 216 2.79 -4.99 -8.87
C PRO A 216 1.88 -4.06 -9.68
N VAL A 217 1.61 -4.44 -10.92
CA VAL A 217 0.79 -3.65 -11.87
C VAL A 217 -0.63 -3.37 -11.39
N ILE A 218 -1.09 -4.09 -10.39
CA ILE A 218 -2.40 -3.92 -9.77
C ILE A 218 -2.47 -2.76 -8.76
N ALA A 219 -1.35 -2.19 -8.32
CA ALA A 219 -1.29 -1.15 -7.29
C ALA A 219 -1.63 0.24 -7.85
N THR A 220 -2.88 0.44 -8.22
CA THR A 220 -3.42 1.63 -8.93
C THR A 220 -4.22 2.58 -8.04
N GLY A 221 -4.27 2.34 -6.70
CA GLY A 221 -4.93 3.22 -5.74
C GLY A 221 -6.46 3.22 -5.82
N ASP A 222 -7.05 2.13 -6.29
CA ASP A 222 -8.50 2.06 -6.59
C ASP A 222 -9.38 2.38 -5.38
N GLY A 223 -9.08 1.82 -4.20
CA GLY A 223 -9.86 2.05 -2.98
C GLY A 223 -9.82 3.51 -2.53
N VAL A 224 -8.63 4.13 -2.58
CA VAL A 224 -8.46 5.55 -2.22
C VAL A 224 -9.27 6.44 -3.16
N ALA A 225 -9.20 6.20 -4.48
CA ALA A 225 -9.94 6.95 -5.47
C ALA A 225 -11.46 6.78 -5.33
N MET A 226 -11.94 5.55 -5.12
CA MET A 226 -13.36 5.27 -4.88
C MET A 226 -13.88 5.92 -3.60
N ALA A 227 -13.14 5.82 -2.49
CA ALA A 227 -13.50 6.46 -1.23
C ALA A 227 -13.58 7.99 -1.37
N TYR A 228 -12.62 8.61 -2.08
CA TYR A 228 -12.64 10.05 -2.35
C TYR A 228 -13.85 10.48 -3.19
N ARG A 229 -14.19 9.75 -4.26
CA ARG A 229 -15.39 10.02 -5.07
C ARG A 229 -16.67 9.87 -4.25
N ALA A 230 -16.71 8.89 -3.35
CA ALA A 230 -17.80 8.69 -2.40
C ALA A 230 -17.84 9.73 -1.25
N LYS A 231 -16.97 10.75 -1.28
CA LYS A 231 -16.81 11.81 -0.27
C LYS A 231 -16.24 11.34 1.07
N GLY A 232 -15.57 10.21 1.08
CA GLY A 232 -14.75 9.76 2.22
C GLY A 232 -13.55 10.67 2.44
N ARG A 233 -13.09 10.77 3.68
CA ARG A 233 -11.91 11.55 4.05
C ARG A 233 -10.63 10.81 3.69
N ILE A 234 -9.70 11.52 3.03
CA ILE A 234 -8.39 11.01 2.65
C ILE A 234 -7.33 11.83 3.39
N GLU A 235 -6.28 11.19 3.90
CA GLU A 235 -5.30 11.82 4.76
C GLU A 235 -3.87 11.56 4.30
N ASN A 236 -3.01 12.59 4.36
CA ASN A 236 -1.54 12.52 4.25
C ASN A 236 -1.01 11.85 2.96
N MET A 237 -1.66 12.06 1.82
CA MET A 237 -1.30 11.42 0.55
C MET A 237 0.08 11.83 0.00
N GLU A 238 0.66 12.93 0.48
CA GLU A 238 2.00 13.41 0.08
C GLU A 238 3.15 12.52 0.55
N PHE A 239 2.92 11.65 1.54
CA PHE A 239 3.94 10.77 2.10
C PHE A 239 4.05 9.45 1.33
N ILE A 240 4.70 9.52 0.18
CA ILE A 240 5.05 8.36 -0.64
C ILE A 240 6.48 7.95 -0.33
N GLN A 241 6.66 6.73 0.19
CA GLN A 241 7.97 6.16 0.47
C GLN A 241 8.58 5.62 -0.83
N PHE A 242 9.79 6.08 -1.14
CA PHE A 242 10.62 5.50 -2.18
C PHE A 242 11.59 4.51 -1.53
N HIS A 243 11.58 3.26 -2.01
CA HIS A 243 12.60 2.30 -1.57
C HIS A 243 13.92 2.66 -2.22
N PRO A 244 15.01 2.79 -1.45
CA PRO A 244 16.29 3.24 -1.97
C PRO A 244 16.89 2.30 -3.02
N THR A 245 16.73 0.99 -2.82
CA THR A 245 17.43 -0.06 -3.55
C THR A 245 16.47 -0.96 -4.32
N ALA A 246 15.86 -0.44 -5.38
CA ALA A 246 15.24 -1.26 -6.43
C ALA A 246 16.28 -1.57 -7.52
N LEU A 247 16.27 -2.79 -8.04
CA LEU A 247 17.17 -3.21 -9.11
C LEU A 247 16.94 -2.33 -10.34
N TYR A 248 18.01 -1.71 -10.84
CA TYR A 248 17.96 -0.94 -12.06
C TYR A 248 18.26 -1.85 -13.26
N GLU A 249 17.28 -2.00 -14.13
CA GLU A 249 17.40 -2.75 -15.39
C GLU A 249 17.14 -1.78 -16.57
N PRO A 250 18.12 -1.49 -17.43
CA PRO A 250 17.92 -0.58 -18.56
C PRO A 250 16.77 -1.01 -19.47
N GLY A 251 15.86 -0.08 -19.75
CA GLY A 251 14.70 -0.34 -20.61
C GLY A 251 13.50 -1.04 -19.94
N VAL A 252 13.65 -1.58 -18.74
CA VAL A 252 12.53 -2.11 -17.96
C VAL A 252 11.74 -0.95 -17.33
N LYS A 253 10.42 -0.99 -17.49
CA LYS A 253 9.49 0.01 -16.97
C LYS A 253 8.41 -0.67 -16.13
N GLY A 254 7.86 0.07 -15.17
CA GLY A 254 6.80 -0.44 -14.29
C GLY A 254 7.37 -1.07 -13.02
N GLN A 255 7.06 -2.34 -12.77
CA GLN A 255 7.50 -3.02 -11.55
C GLN A 255 8.99 -3.32 -11.57
N ALA A 256 9.74 -2.66 -10.69
CA ALA A 256 11.15 -2.93 -10.44
C ALA A 256 11.30 -4.05 -9.37
N PHE A 257 12.31 -4.90 -9.55
CA PHE A 257 12.61 -5.93 -8.56
C PHE A 257 13.22 -5.29 -7.30
N LEU A 258 12.65 -5.61 -6.15
CA LEU A 258 13.12 -5.09 -4.86
C LEU A 258 14.42 -5.79 -4.45
N ILE A 259 15.44 -5.01 -4.08
CA ILE A 259 16.59 -5.48 -3.29
C ILE A 259 16.31 -5.06 -1.85
N THR A 260 15.93 -6.01 -1.01
CA THR A 260 15.50 -5.74 0.36
C THR A 260 16.53 -4.94 1.16
N GLU A 261 16.04 -4.15 2.10
CA GLU A 261 16.87 -3.38 3.04
C GLU A 261 17.78 -4.27 3.90
N ALA A 262 17.37 -5.51 4.17
CA ALA A 262 18.15 -6.48 4.91
C ALA A 262 19.54 -6.74 4.29
N VAL A 263 19.71 -6.60 2.97
CA VAL A 263 21.02 -6.69 2.32
C VAL A 263 21.98 -5.60 2.83
N ARG A 264 21.48 -4.36 3.03
CA ARG A 264 22.27 -3.30 3.68
C ARG A 264 22.49 -3.56 5.17
N GLY A 265 21.50 -4.16 5.83
CA GLY A 265 21.61 -4.64 7.20
C GLY A 265 22.71 -5.68 7.39
N ASP A 266 22.88 -6.57 6.43
CA ASP A 266 23.91 -7.63 6.42
C ASP A 266 25.28 -7.15 5.89
N GLY A 267 25.43 -5.84 5.54
CA GLY A 267 26.73 -5.25 5.20
C GLY A 267 26.88 -4.74 3.76
N GLY A 268 25.82 -4.72 2.96
CA GLY A 268 25.86 -4.12 1.62
C GLY A 268 26.10 -2.60 1.68
N ILE A 269 27.02 -2.09 0.85
CA ILE A 269 27.48 -0.69 0.84
C ILE A 269 27.06 0.01 -0.44
N LEU A 270 26.45 1.19 -0.33
CA LEU A 270 26.10 2.03 -1.47
C LEU A 270 27.32 2.80 -2.00
N ARG A 271 27.55 2.70 -3.32
CA ARG A 271 28.64 3.41 -4.01
C ARG A 271 28.10 4.21 -5.20
N ASN A 272 28.70 5.37 -5.44
CA ASN A 272 28.41 6.19 -6.62
C ASN A 272 29.13 5.65 -7.88
N SER A 273 29.00 6.35 -9.01
CA SER A 273 29.67 5.99 -10.27
C SER A 273 31.19 6.01 -10.19
N ASP A 274 31.76 6.76 -9.25
CA ASP A 274 33.20 6.86 -9.04
C ASP A 274 33.73 5.73 -8.13
N GLY A 275 32.84 4.85 -7.63
CA GLY A 275 33.17 3.75 -6.74
C GLY A 275 33.26 4.16 -5.25
N GLU A 276 32.96 5.41 -4.91
CA GLU A 276 33.05 5.92 -3.54
C GLU A 276 31.81 5.54 -2.72
N ALA A 277 32.00 5.07 -1.48
CA ALA A 277 30.95 4.95 -0.49
C ALA A 277 30.53 6.36 -0.04
N PHE A 278 29.29 6.77 -0.35
CA PHE A 278 28.88 8.16 -0.23
C PHE A 278 27.99 8.46 1.00
N MET A 279 27.40 7.45 1.62
CA MET A 279 26.39 7.66 2.66
C MET A 279 26.89 8.41 3.89
N GLU A 280 28.18 8.29 4.24
CA GLU A 280 28.80 9.05 5.35
C GLU A 280 28.67 10.58 5.21
N ARG A 281 28.56 11.08 3.97
CA ARG A 281 28.36 12.52 3.70
C ARG A 281 26.97 13.01 4.04
N TYR A 282 26.00 12.10 4.17
CA TYR A 282 24.58 12.42 4.32
C TYR A 282 24.04 12.10 5.72
N ASP A 283 24.50 10.99 6.34
CA ASP A 283 24.02 10.58 7.67
C ASP A 283 25.07 9.75 8.41
N ALA A 284 25.19 9.96 9.73
CA ALA A 284 26.14 9.22 10.58
C ALA A 284 25.85 7.71 10.66
N ARG A 285 24.59 7.29 10.44
CA ARG A 285 24.16 5.88 10.38
C ARG A 285 24.50 5.21 9.05
N LYS A 286 25.07 5.94 8.09
CA LYS A 286 25.51 5.48 6.77
C LYS A 286 24.36 4.76 6.02
N ASP A 287 24.64 3.57 5.51
CA ASP A 287 23.72 2.76 4.72
C ASP A 287 22.51 2.25 5.51
N LEU A 288 22.54 2.33 6.84
CA LEU A 288 21.45 2.01 7.76
C LEU A 288 20.61 3.23 8.18
N ALA A 289 20.81 4.39 7.57
CA ALA A 289 19.93 5.54 7.75
C ALA A 289 18.50 5.22 7.28
N PRO A 290 17.46 5.90 7.79
CA PRO A 290 16.08 5.75 7.32
C PRO A 290 15.93 5.91 5.80
N ARG A 291 14.95 5.22 5.23
CA ARG A 291 14.74 5.12 3.77
C ARG A 291 14.63 6.46 3.06
N ASP A 292 14.00 7.44 3.69
CA ASP A 292 13.86 8.79 3.14
C ASP A 292 15.21 9.49 2.98
N ILE A 293 16.11 9.34 3.95
CA ILE A 293 17.48 9.88 3.90
C ILE A 293 18.28 9.18 2.82
N VAL A 294 18.28 7.85 2.79
CA VAL A 294 19.03 7.07 1.80
C VAL A 294 18.51 7.35 0.38
N ALA A 295 17.19 7.40 0.18
CA ALA A 295 16.62 7.68 -1.14
C ALA A 295 16.98 9.09 -1.63
N ARG A 296 16.96 10.12 -0.76
CA ARG A 296 17.42 11.48 -1.11
C ARG A 296 18.90 11.52 -1.41
N ALA A 297 19.72 10.79 -0.66
CA ALA A 297 21.16 10.71 -0.92
C ALA A 297 21.45 10.10 -2.29
N ILE A 298 20.77 9.00 -2.64
CA ILE A 298 20.91 8.37 -3.96
C ILE A 298 20.45 9.32 -5.07
N ASP A 299 19.27 9.94 -4.93
CA ASP A 299 18.75 10.92 -5.91
C ASP A 299 19.72 12.07 -6.13
N ASN A 300 20.35 12.56 -5.06
CA ASN A 300 21.37 13.61 -5.14
C ASN A 300 22.66 13.13 -5.83
N GLU A 301 23.16 11.94 -5.51
CA GLU A 301 24.35 11.38 -6.16
C GLU A 301 24.10 11.12 -7.66
N MET A 302 22.95 10.57 -8.03
CA MET A 302 22.57 10.38 -9.43
C MET A 302 22.54 11.70 -10.20
N LYS A 303 21.97 12.76 -9.63
CA LYS A 303 21.96 14.10 -10.23
C LYS A 303 23.34 14.73 -10.32
N ARG A 304 24.16 14.56 -9.27
CA ARG A 304 25.53 15.08 -9.23
C ARG A 304 26.45 14.42 -10.27
N THR A 305 26.29 13.11 -10.46
CA THR A 305 27.13 12.32 -11.37
C THR A 305 26.55 12.19 -12.78
N GLY A 306 25.27 12.59 -12.99
CA GLY A 306 24.58 12.45 -14.27
C GLY A 306 24.24 10.99 -14.63
N THR A 307 24.09 10.12 -13.64
CA THR A 307 23.80 8.69 -13.82
C THR A 307 22.35 8.36 -13.48
N GLU A 308 21.85 7.24 -14.01
CA GLU A 308 20.47 6.78 -13.75
C GLU A 308 20.37 5.78 -12.58
N HIS A 309 21.51 5.40 -11.99
CA HIS A 309 21.60 4.47 -10.87
C HIS A 309 22.88 4.70 -10.05
N VAL A 310 22.91 4.10 -8.86
CA VAL A 310 24.10 3.90 -8.04
C VAL A 310 24.35 2.39 -7.89
N TRP A 311 25.37 2.01 -7.17
CA TRP A 311 25.79 0.63 -7.00
C TRP A 311 25.58 0.18 -5.55
N LEU A 312 25.06 -1.03 -5.36
CA LEU A 312 25.07 -1.74 -4.08
C LEU A 312 26.18 -2.80 -4.14
N ASP A 313 27.20 -2.62 -3.32
CA ASP A 313 28.38 -3.49 -3.25
C ASP A 313 28.21 -4.54 -2.17
N CYS A 314 28.08 -5.81 -2.59
CA CYS A 314 27.92 -6.97 -1.74
C CYS A 314 29.13 -7.92 -1.79
N ARG A 315 30.22 -7.52 -2.48
CA ARG A 315 31.37 -8.42 -2.76
C ARG A 315 32.16 -8.82 -1.52
N ASP A 316 32.20 -7.94 -0.50
CA ASP A 316 32.90 -8.18 0.75
C ASP A 316 32.02 -8.91 1.81
N MET A 317 30.75 -9.22 1.47
CA MET A 317 29.86 -9.99 2.35
C MET A 317 30.20 -11.48 2.33
N ASP A 318 29.82 -12.19 3.40
CA ASP A 318 29.84 -13.64 3.43
C ASP A 318 28.86 -14.20 2.39
N GLN A 319 29.37 -14.80 1.32
CA GLN A 319 28.59 -15.25 0.17
C GLN A 319 27.72 -16.47 0.51
N GLU A 320 28.11 -17.34 1.43
CA GLU A 320 27.28 -18.47 1.87
C GLU A 320 26.08 -17.96 2.66
N LYS A 321 26.32 -16.98 3.56
CA LYS A 321 25.26 -16.29 4.29
C LYS A 321 24.33 -15.53 3.34
N PHE A 322 24.89 -14.82 2.35
CA PHE A 322 24.07 -14.11 1.35
C PHE A 322 23.14 -15.06 0.58
N LEU A 323 23.66 -16.18 0.09
CA LEU A 323 22.87 -17.21 -0.60
C LEU A 323 21.76 -17.80 0.27
N HIS A 324 22.04 -17.99 1.57
CA HIS A 324 21.06 -18.53 2.51
C HIS A 324 19.94 -17.53 2.80
N HIS A 325 20.29 -16.25 3.04
CA HIS A 325 19.33 -15.20 3.42
C HIS A 325 18.56 -14.65 2.22
N PHE A 326 19.20 -14.52 1.05
CA PHE A 326 18.64 -13.80 -0.13
C PHE A 326 18.66 -14.64 -1.41
N PRO A 327 18.14 -15.89 -1.40
CA PRO A 327 18.23 -16.79 -2.54
C PRO A 327 17.54 -16.24 -3.79
N ASN A 328 16.38 -15.56 -3.65
CA ASN A 328 15.65 -15.01 -4.81
C ASN A 328 16.35 -13.77 -5.38
N ILE A 329 16.98 -12.94 -4.54
CA ILE A 329 17.80 -11.80 -5.00
C ILE A 329 19.00 -12.32 -5.78
N HIS A 330 19.68 -13.34 -5.24
CA HIS A 330 20.82 -13.95 -5.93
C HIS A 330 20.40 -14.54 -7.30
N GLU A 331 19.32 -15.32 -7.34
CA GLU A 331 18.80 -15.90 -8.59
C GLU A 331 18.42 -14.81 -9.61
N LYS A 332 17.72 -13.76 -9.17
CA LYS A 332 17.36 -12.63 -10.02
C LYS A 332 18.60 -11.93 -10.59
N CYS A 333 19.60 -11.65 -9.77
CA CYS A 333 20.88 -11.03 -10.21
C CYS A 333 21.59 -11.92 -11.24
N LEU A 334 21.71 -13.21 -10.97
CA LEU A 334 22.33 -14.16 -11.93
C LEU A 334 21.55 -14.22 -13.25
N SER A 335 20.22 -14.16 -13.22
CA SER A 335 19.37 -14.22 -14.43
C SER A 335 19.63 -13.07 -15.41
N ILE A 336 20.18 -11.96 -14.91
CA ILE A 336 20.55 -10.78 -15.73
C ILE A 336 22.08 -10.61 -15.86
N GLY A 337 22.85 -11.63 -15.50
CA GLY A 337 24.29 -11.67 -15.67
C GLY A 337 25.11 -11.00 -14.56
N ILE A 338 24.51 -10.73 -13.40
CA ILE A 338 25.18 -10.16 -12.23
C ILE A 338 25.50 -11.26 -11.22
N ASP A 339 26.79 -11.56 -11.06
CA ASP A 339 27.31 -12.40 -9.99
C ASP A 339 27.66 -11.51 -8.78
N VAL A 340 26.87 -11.56 -7.72
CA VAL A 340 26.98 -10.67 -6.56
C VAL A 340 28.31 -10.79 -5.82
N ALA A 341 29.01 -11.93 -5.98
CA ALA A 341 30.37 -12.12 -5.44
C ALA A 341 31.44 -11.35 -6.23
N LYS A 342 31.16 -10.95 -7.46
CA LYS A 342 32.13 -10.31 -8.37
C LYS A 342 31.69 -8.92 -8.83
N ASN A 343 30.39 -8.70 -8.93
CA ASN A 343 29.79 -7.49 -9.50
C ASN A 343 28.97 -6.75 -8.46
N MET A 344 28.98 -5.44 -8.52
CA MET A 344 28.05 -4.60 -7.79
C MET A 344 26.67 -4.66 -8.44
N ILE A 345 25.60 -4.53 -7.64
CA ILE A 345 24.21 -4.54 -8.11
C ILE A 345 23.80 -3.10 -8.45
N PRO A 346 23.35 -2.81 -9.69
CA PRO A 346 22.85 -1.48 -10.02
C PRO A 346 21.50 -1.25 -9.35
N VAL A 347 21.34 -0.16 -8.60
CA VAL A 347 20.12 0.15 -7.86
C VAL A 347 19.72 1.62 -8.02
N ALA A 348 18.40 1.86 -8.02
CA ALA A 348 17.83 3.21 -8.04
C ALA A 348 16.58 3.27 -7.14
N PRO A 349 16.20 4.46 -6.65
CA PRO A 349 14.97 4.62 -5.87
C PRO A 349 13.72 4.34 -6.71
N ALA A 350 12.75 3.64 -6.12
CA ALA A 350 11.47 3.36 -6.74
C ALA A 350 10.31 3.60 -5.74
N ALA A 351 9.16 4.08 -6.22
CA ALA A 351 7.97 4.22 -5.38
C ALA A 351 7.61 2.87 -4.76
N HIS A 352 7.33 2.85 -3.46
CA HIS A 352 7.26 1.60 -2.71
C HIS A 352 6.04 1.47 -1.81
N TYR A 353 5.71 2.51 -1.02
CA TYR A 353 4.63 2.46 -0.04
C TYR A 353 3.97 3.83 0.14
N SER A 354 2.64 3.86 0.31
CA SER A 354 1.88 5.05 0.65
C SER A 354 1.60 5.08 2.15
N CYS A 355 2.11 6.07 2.89
CA CYS A 355 1.82 6.23 4.32
C CYS A 355 0.45 6.88 4.55
N GLY A 356 -0.03 7.66 3.58
CA GLY A 356 -1.37 8.21 3.55
C GLY A 356 -2.38 7.29 2.87
N GLY A 357 -3.66 7.63 2.98
CA GLY A 357 -4.74 6.84 2.40
C GLY A 357 -6.11 7.26 2.93
N ILE A 358 -7.05 6.33 2.93
CA ILE A 358 -8.39 6.52 3.48
C ILE A 358 -8.27 6.68 5.00
N LYS A 359 -8.70 7.84 5.52
CA LYS A 359 -8.66 8.10 6.96
C LYS A 359 -9.53 7.13 7.71
N THR A 360 -8.98 6.47 8.73
CA THR A 360 -9.70 5.56 9.62
C THR A 360 -9.55 5.93 11.07
N ASP A 361 -10.47 5.45 11.89
CA ASP A 361 -10.34 5.44 13.34
C ASP A 361 -9.61 4.17 13.83
N GLU A 362 -9.50 4.00 15.14
CA GLU A 362 -8.87 2.85 15.79
C GLU A 362 -9.57 1.50 15.53
N TRP A 363 -10.77 1.50 14.96
CA TRP A 363 -11.54 0.33 14.57
C TRP A 363 -11.59 0.13 13.05
N ALA A 364 -10.69 0.77 12.32
CA ALA A 364 -10.66 0.78 10.86
C ALA A 364 -11.93 1.36 10.20
N ARG A 365 -12.79 2.07 10.93
CA ARG A 365 -13.99 2.72 10.38
C ARG A 365 -13.56 3.93 9.56
N THR A 366 -14.14 4.07 8.37
CA THR A 366 -13.98 5.29 7.57
C THR A 366 -15.01 6.35 7.99
N SER A 367 -14.97 7.51 7.36
CA SER A 367 -16.01 8.53 7.51
C SER A 367 -17.35 8.18 6.83
N ILE A 368 -17.43 7.04 6.15
CA ILE A 368 -18.63 6.51 5.50
C ILE A 368 -19.12 5.33 6.33
N ARG A 369 -20.38 5.37 6.74
CA ARG A 369 -20.98 4.29 7.55
C ARG A 369 -20.95 2.97 6.76
N HIS A 370 -20.75 1.85 7.46
CA HIS A 370 -20.64 0.49 6.90
C HIS A 370 -19.46 0.28 5.92
N LEU A 371 -18.54 1.26 5.83
CA LEU A 371 -17.32 1.17 5.06
C LEU A 371 -16.10 1.20 5.99
N TYR A 372 -15.27 0.17 5.89
CA TYR A 372 -14.00 0.03 6.59
C TYR A 372 -12.85 0.10 5.60
N ALA A 373 -11.65 0.41 6.08
CA ALA A 373 -10.43 0.31 5.28
C ALA A 373 -9.28 -0.22 6.14
N ALA A 374 -8.46 -1.13 5.61
CA ALA A 374 -7.32 -1.70 6.29
C ALA A 374 -6.17 -2.02 5.32
N GLY A 375 -4.95 -2.08 5.84
CA GLY A 375 -3.72 -2.21 5.06
C GLY A 375 -3.37 -0.92 4.32
N GLU A 376 -2.51 -0.99 3.33
CA GLU A 376 -1.88 0.17 2.69
C GLU A 376 -2.85 1.21 2.08
N CYS A 377 -4.09 0.85 1.77
CA CYS A 377 -5.07 1.84 1.30
C CYS A 377 -5.62 2.74 2.42
N ALA A 378 -5.37 2.41 3.69
CA ALA A 378 -5.85 3.14 4.86
C ALA A 378 -4.77 4.06 5.43
N SER A 379 -5.18 5.20 6.00
CA SER A 379 -4.36 6.04 6.88
C SER A 379 -4.85 5.84 8.30
N THR A 380 -4.16 5.00 9.05
CA THR A 380 -4.48 4.66 10.45
C THR A 380 -3.85 5.62 11.45
N GLY A 381 -2.82 6.35 10.99
CA GLY A 381 -1.94 7.17 11.84
C GLY A 381 -0.72 6.43 12.38
N LEU A 382 -0.50 5.14 12.02
CA LEU A 382 0.68 4.39 12.45
C LEU A 382 1.97 4.98 11.89
N HIS A 383 1.99 5.25 10.59
CA HIS A 383 3.23 5.54 9.87
C HIS A 383 3.67 7.00 9.92
N GLY A 384 2.78 7.92 10.29
CA GLY A 384 3.11 9.34 10.29
C GLY A 384 3.68 9.82 8.96
N ALA A 385 4.79 10.54 9.00
CA ALA A 385 5.45 11.08 7.81
C ALA A 385 6.39 10.09 7.10
N ASN A 386 6.69 8.93 7.71
CA ASN A 386 7.54 7.90 7.12
C ASN A 386 7.34 6.56 7.84
N ARG A 387 7.17 5.50 7.08
CA ARG A 387 6.95 4.14 7.58
C ARG A 387 8.25 3.51 8.08
N LEU A 388 8.25 2.99 9.30
CA LEU A 388 9.27 2.06 9.77
C LEU A 388 9.15 0.75 9.00
N ALA A 389 10.27 0.18 8.57
CA ALA A 389 10.29 -1.08 7.84
C ALA A 389 9.57 -2.21 8.62
N SER A 390 9.01 -3.17 7.92
CA SER A 390 8.30 -4.34 8.48
C SER A 390 7.08 -4.06 9.38
N ASN A 391 6.65 -2.80 9.55
CA ASN A 391 5.41 -2.43 10.25
C ASN A 391 4.15 -2.55 9.36
N SER A 392 4.27 -2.60 8.02
CA SER A 392 3.11 -2.59 7.13
C SER A 392 2.26 -3.86 7.19
N LEU A 393 2.90 -5.04 7.24
CA LEU A 393 2.18 -6.30 7.37
C LEU A 393 1.54 -6.42 8.76
N LEU A 394 2.22 -5.91 9.78
CA LEU A 394 1.71 -5.86 11.15
C LEU A 394 0.45 -4.98 11.25
N GLU A 395 0.51 -3.75 10.73
CA GLU A 395 -0.64 -2.83 10.64
C GLU A 395 -1.83 -3.48 9.96
N ALA A 396 -1.58 -4.09 8.80
CA ALA A 396 -2.63 -4.71 8.00
C ALA A 396 -3.37 -5.82 8.77
N MET A 397 -2.67 -6.64 9.53
CA MET A 397 -3.26 -7.70 10.35
C MET A 397 -4.00 -7.14 11.57
N VAL A 398 -3.42 -6.18 12.28
CA VAL A 398 -4.03 -5.58 13.47
C VAL A 398 -5.31 -4.83 13.10
N PHE A 399 -5.27 -4.00 12.07
CA PHE A 399 -6.46 -3.25 11.65
C PHE A 399 -7.51 -4.13 10.98
N ALA A 400 -7.13 -5.20 10.28
CA ALA A 400 -8.08 -6.21 9.82
C ALA A 400 -8.79 -6.91 10.99
N HIS A 401 -8.06 -7.23 12.07
CA HIS A 401 -8.64 -7.77 13.29
C HIS A 401 -9.60 -6.78 13.96
N ARG A 402 -9.19 -5.52 14.11
CA ARG A 402 -10.04 -4.50 14.74
C ARG A 402 -11.30 -4.22 13.93
N ALA A 403 -11.17 -4.17 12.59
CA ALA A 403 -12.31 -4.08 11.68
C ALA A 403 -13.29 -5.25 11.88
N TYR A 404 -12.75 -6.49 11.96
CA TYR A 404 -13.56 -7.67 12.20
C TYR A 404 -14.32 -7.58 13.54
N VAL A 405 -13.67 -7.23 14.63
CA VAL A 405 -14.30 -7.14 15.97
C VAL A 405 -15.48 -6.17 15.95
N ASP A 406 -15.29 -4.97 15.39
CA ASP A 406 -16.35 -3.96 15.31
C ASP A 406 -17.46 -4.35 14.32
N ALA A 407 -17.10 -4.90 13.16
CA ALA A 407 -18.04 -5.30 12.13
C ALA A 407 -18.97 -6.43 12.61
N VAL A 408 -18.42 -7.46 13.27
CA VAL A 408 -19.19 -8.57 13.83
C VAL A 408 -20.10 -8.10 14.97
N LYS A 409 -19.60 -7.22 15.83
CA LYS A 409 -20.43 -6.61 16.88
C LYS A 409 -21.62 -5.87 16.29
N LYS A 410 -21.41 -4.99 15.30
CA LYS A 410 -22.49 -4.28 14.62
C LYS A 410 -23.47 -5.20 13.93
N MET A 411 -22.97 -6.29 13.31
CA MET A 411 -23.82 -7.27 12.66
C MET A 411 -24.74 -7.99 13.67
N LYS A 412 -24.24 -8.30 14.86
CA LYS A 412 -25.00 -8.95 15.93
C LYS A 412 -25.99 -7.99 16.60
N ASP A 413 -25.56 -6.76 16.89
CA ASP A 413 -26.40 -5.74 17.54
C ASP A 413 -27.60 -5.33 16.68
N ASN A 414 -27.43 -5.31 15.35
CA ASN A 414 -28.46 -4.92 14.38
C ASN A 414 -29.23 -6.11 13.79
N SER A 415 -29.15 -7.30 14.39
CA SER A 415 -29.80 -8.51 13.88
C SER A 415 -31.34 -8.45 13.82
N GLY A 416 -31.97 -7.42 14.39
CA GLY A 416 -33.41 -7.16 14.33
C GLY A 416 -33.84 -5.95 13.51
N GLU A 417 -32.88 -5.09 13.11
CA GLU A 417 -33.14 -3.99 12.20
C GLU A 417 -32.77 -4.44 10.79
N GLU A 418 -33.71 -4.34 9.88
CA GLU A 418 -33.40 -4.53 8.47
C GLU A 418 -32.36 -3.49 8.05
N TRP A 419 -31.13 -3.92 7.77
CA TRP A 419 -29.99 -3.11 7.36
C TRP A 419 -30.39 -2.13 6.25
N GLY A 420 -30.65 -0.86 6.59
CA GLY A 420 -30.98 0.20 5.64
C GLY A 420 -32.13 -0.15 4.69
N ASN A 421 -33.21 -0.71 5.23
CA ASN A 421 -34.32 -1.40 4.56
C ASN A 421 -35.00 -0.64 3.45
N TRP A 422 -35.13 0.64 3.62
CA TRP A 422 -36.10 1.40 2.87
C TRP A 422 -35.64 1.86 1.49
N ARG A 423 -34.33 1.65 1.11
CA ARG A 423 -33.80 2.15 -0.16
C ARG A 423 -32.80 1.24 -0.89
N ARG A 424 -32.34 0.15 -0.27
CA ARG A 424 -31.39 -0.77 -0.95
C ARG A 424 -32.00 -1.43 -2.18
N ASP A 425 -33.30 -1.65 -2.20
CA ASP A 425 -34.00 -2.23 -3.35
C ASP A 425 -34.16 -1.23 -4.51
N THR A 426 -33.99 0.08 -4.25
CA THR A 426 -34.08 1.14 -5.27
C THR A 426 -32.75 1.49 -5.90
N ILE A 427 -31.64 0.80 -5.53
CA ILE A 427 -30.35 1.03 -6.16
C ILE A 427 -30.48 0.72 -7.66
N PRO A 428 -30.21 1.70 -8.56
CA PRO A 428 -30.35 1.48 -9.98
C PRO A 428 -29.31 0.48 -10.50
N ASP A 429 -29.62 -0.17 -11.59
CA ASP A 429 -28.60 -0.92 -12.34
C ASP A 429 -27.64 0.05 -13.02
N TRP A 430 -26.44 -0.44 -13.34
CA TRP A 430 -25.48 0.36 -14.09
C TRP A 430 -26.03 0.66 -15.49
N ARG A 431 -26.00 1.93 -15.87
CA ARG A 431 -26.50 2.38 -17.17
C ARG A 431 -25.37 2.41 -18.19
N THR A 432 -25.61 1.79 -19.34
CA THR A 432 -24.69 1.76 -20.48
C THR A 432 -25.25 2.48 -21.71
N GLU A 433 -26.49 3.01 -21.61
CA GLU A 433 -27.13 3.70 -22.72
C GLU A 433 -26.33 4.94 -23.11
N GLY A 434 -26.08 5.08 -24.42
CA GLY A 434 -25.32 6.20 -24.98
C GLY A 434 -23.81 6.02 -24.98
N THR A 435 -23.29 4.90 -24.44
CA THR A 435 -21.86 4.59 -24.52
C THR A 435 -21.53 3.75 -25.76
N THR A 436 -20.33 3.92 -26.28
CA THR A 436 -19.81 3.17 -27.43
C THR A 436 -18.49 2.47 -27.08
N ALA A 437 -18.15 1.40 -27.78
CA ALA A 437 -16.84 0.79 -27.65
C ALA A 437 -15.74 1.84 -27.93
N PRO A 438 -14.65 1.85 -27.11
CA PRO A 438 -13.58 2.83 -27.31
C PRO A 438 -12.94 2.63 -28.69
N LYS A 439 -12.94 3.68 -29.51
CA LYS A 439 -12.38 3.64 -30.88
C LYS A 439 -10.85 3.61 -30.86
N GLU A 440 -10.25 4.27 -29.88
CA GLU A 440 -8.81 4.47 -29.78
C GLU A 440 -8.28 4.21 -28.35
N MET A 441 -7.82 3.00 -28.10
CA MET A 441 -7.19 2.64 -26.82
C MET A 441 -5.89 3.39 -26.57
N ILE A 442 -5.29 3.99 -27.62
CA ILE A 442 -4.05 4.78 -27.49
C ILE A 442 -4.25 5.98 -26.56
N LEU A 443 -5.45 6.58 -26.52
CA LEU A 443 -5.74 7.71 -25.63
C LEU A 443 -5.57 7.34 -24.16
N ILE A 444 -6.04 6.16 -23.76
CA ILE A 444 -5.90 5.65 -22.38
C ILE A 444 -4.43 5.31 -22.09
N THR A 445 -3.77 4.57 -22.99
CA THR A 445 -2.42 4.10 -22.76
C THR A 445 -1.38 5.23 -22.79
N GLN A 446 -1.60 6.25 -23.61
CA GLN A 446 -0.73 7.42 -23.67
C GLN A 446 -0.91 8.31 -22.43
N SER A 447 -2.16 8.57 -22.02
CA SER A 447 -2.45 9.33 -20.79
C SER A 447 -1.86 8.65 -19.54
N LEU A 448 -1.89 7.31 -19.49
CA LEU A 448 -1.25 6.57 -18.41
C LEU A 448 0.26 6.82 -18.35
N LYS A 449 0.95 6.76 -19.49
CA LYS A 449 2.39 7.03 -19.57
C LYS A 449 2.73 8.48 -19.20
N GLU A 450 1.91 9.42 -19.66
CA GLU A 450 2.06 10.84 -19.33
C GLU A 450 1.90 11.08 -17.83
N LEU A 451 0.87 10.50 -17.20
CA LEU A 451 0.67 10.55 -15.75
C LEU A 451 1.90 10.04 -14.99
N GLN A 452 2.39 8.85 -15.36
CA GLN A 452 3.54 8.23 -14.69
C GLN A 452 4.81 9.07 -14.81
N LEU A 453 5.07 9.66 -15.98
CA LEU A 453 6.19 10.57 -16.19
C LEU A 453 6.02 11.85 -15.37
N LEU A 454 4.84 12.48 -15.44
CA LEU A 454 4.52 13.69 -14.70
C LEU A 454 4.77 13.52 -13.20
N MET A 455 4.27 12.42 -12.62
CA MET A 455 4.41 12.16 -11.19
C MET A 455 5.86 11.86 -10.81
N SER A 456 6.60 11.11 -11.63
CA SER A 456 8.01 10.81 -11.37
C SER A 456 8.89 12.05 -11.46
N ASP A 457 8.70 12.90 -12.46
CA ASP A 457 9.58 14.04 -12.73
C ASP A 457 9.26 15.24 -11.82
N TYR A 458 7.99 15.45 -11.47
CA TYR A 458 7.55 16.65 -10.75
C TYR A 458 7.16 16.39 -9.29
N VAL A 459 6.75 15.18 -8.95
CA VAL A 459 6.16 14.83 -7.64
C VAL A 459 6.92 13.67 -6.97
N GLY A 460 8.19 13.48 -7.34
CA GLY A 460 9.07 12.45 -6.81
C GLY A 460 9.63 12.76 -5.42
N ILE A 461 10.88 12.33 -5.18
CA ILE A 461 11.56 12.44 -3.88
C ILE A 461 11.80 13.91 -3.48
N VAL A 462 12.27 14.74 -4.42
CA VAL A 462 12.52 16.18 -4.21
C VAL A 462 11.52 16.99 -4.99
N ARG A 463 10.78 17.87 -4.31
CA ARG A 463 9.67 18.67 -4.83
C ARG A 463 9.98 20.16 -4.78
N THR A 464 9.27 20.95 -5.58
CA THR A 464 9.24 22.42 -5.54
C THR A 464 7.82 22.91 -5.80
N ASN A 465 7.45 24.09 -5.32
CA ASN A 465 6.12 24.66 -5.55
C ASN A 465 5.83 24.78 -7.05
N THR A 466 6.79 25.25 -7.83
CA THR A 466 6.66 25.37 -9.30
C THR A 466 6.36 24.03 -9.98
N ARG A 467 7.02 22.93 -9.55
CA ARG A 467 6.75 21.59 -10.09
C ARG A 467 5.37 21.10 -9.68
N LEU A 468 4.98 21.29 -8.42
CA LEU A 468 3.65 20.90 -7.92
C LEU A 468 2.53 21.65 -8.64
N GLU A 469 2.66 22.96 -8.88
CA GLU A 469 1.70 23.74 -9.65
C GLU A 469 1.56 23.25 -11.10
N ARG A 470 2.68 22.95 -11.76
CA ARG A 470 2.67 22.41 -13.13
C ARG A 470 2.02 21.04 -13.18
N ALA A 471 2.32 20.18 -12.20
CA ALA A 471 1.70 18.86 -12.09
C ALA A 471 0.19 18.99 -11.92
N MET A 472 -0.27 19.89 -11.03
CA MET A 472 -1.69 20.11 -10.79
C MET A 472 -2.44 20.51 -12.08
N ARG A 473 -1.92 21.50 -12.80
CA ARG A 473 -2.56 21.96 -14.06
C ARG A 473 -2.69 20.85 -15.11
N ARG A 474 -1.69 19.98 -15.23
CA ARG A 474 -1.74 18.83 -16.15
C ARG A 474 -2.71 17.76 -15.69
N LEU A 475 -2.75 17.46 -14.39
CA LEU A 475 -3.70 16.53 -13.82
C LEU A 475 -5.15 17.00 -14.01
N ASP A 476 -5.42 18.31 -13.89
CA ASP A 476 -6.75 18.87 -14.16
C ASP A 476 -7.18 18.65 -15.63
N MET A 477 -6.28 18.87 -16.59
CA MET A 477 -6.56 18.58 -18.01
C MET A 477 -6.82 17.10 -18.24
N MET A 478 -5.94 16.22 -17.73
CA MET A 478 -6.10 14.77 -17.85
C MET A 478 -7.40 14.27 -17.21
N HIS A 479 -7.79 14.88 -16.10
CA HIS A 479 -9.07 14.57 -15.43
C HIS A 479 -10.25 14.88 -16.34
N VAL A 480 -10.31 16.08 -16.94
CA VAL A 480 -11.40 16.49 -17.85
C VAL A 480 -11.50 15.52 -19.03
N GLU A 481 -10.39 15.24 -19.72
CA GLU A 481 -10.34 14.34 -20.86
C GLU A 481 -10.76 12.90 -20.50
N THR A 482 -10.29 12.40 -19.34
CA THR A 482 -10.63 11.05 -18.87
C THR A 482 -12.09 10.94 -18.44
N GLU A 483 -12.67 11.96 -17.81
CA GLU A 483 -14.09 11.98 -17.43
C GLU A 483 -15.00 12.05 -18.68
N GLU A 484 -14.57 12.71 -19.75
CA GLU A 484 -15.27 12.71 -21.03
C GLU A 484 -15.28 11.30 -21.66
N LEU A 485 -14.10 10.66 -21.72
CA LEU A 485 -14.00 9.26 -22.16
C LEU A 485 -14.86 8.33 -21.30
N TYR A 486 -14.83 8.49 -19.98
CA TYR A 486 -15.60 7.67 -19.05
C TYR A 486 -17.11 7.77 -19.25
N LYS A 487 -17.62 8.95 -19.64
CA LYS A 487 -19.05 9.19 -19.88
C LYS A 487 -19.52 8.70 -21.25
N THR A 488 -18.62 8.64 -22.22
CA THR A 488 -18.99 8.38 -23.63
C THR A 488 -18.63 7.00 -24.12
N THR A 489 -17.75 6.26 -23.38
CA THR A 489 -17.31 4.93 -23.79
C THR A 489 -17.73 3.83 -22.81
N GLU A 490 -17.79 2.60 -23.30
CA GLU A 490 -17.97 1.42 -22.47
C GLU A 490 -16.84 1.33 -21.43
N ILE A 491 -17.21 0.99 -20.19
CA ILE A 491 -16.26 0.89 -19.08
C ILE A 491 -15.29 -0.25 -19.30
N SER A 492 -14.01 0.04 -19.22
CA SER A 492 -12.93 -0.93 -19.23
C SER A 492 -12.06 -0.81 -17.96
N PRO A 493 -11.37 -1.89 -17.54
CA PRO A 493 -10.45 -1.80 -16.40
C PRO A 493 -9.38 -0.73 -16.59
N GLN A 494 -8.83 -0.62 -17.79
CA GLN A 494 -7.78 0.35 -18.11
C GLN A 494 -8.26 1.79 -17.95
N LEU A 495 -9.47 2.09 -18.40
CA LEU A 495 -10.08 3.42 -18.25
C LEU A 495 -10.36 3.73 -16.76
N CYS A 496 -10.91 2.77 -16.02
CA CYS A 496 -11.15 2.92 -14.60
C CYS A 496 -9.84 3.12 -13.81
N GLN A 497 -8.80 2.35 -14.13
CA GLN A 497 -7.49 2.49 -13.49
C GLN A 497 -6.86 3.84 -13.79
N LEU A 498 -6.90 4.31 -15.03
CA LEU A 498 -6.42 5.65 -15.39
C LEU A 498 -7.16 6.74 -14.59
N ARG A 499 -8.49 6.67 -14.53
CA ARG A 499 -9.33 7.57 -13.76
C ARG A 499 -8.96 7.58 -12.27
N ASN A 500 -8.74 6.39 -11.69
CA ASN A 500 -8.33 6.23 -10.30
C ASN A 500 -6.93 6.80 -10.05
N MET A 501 -5.97 6.50 -10.93
CA MET A 501 -4.59 6.98 -10.79
C MET A 501 -4.49 8.50 -10.95
N ILE A 502 -5.28 9.14 -11.84
CA ILE A 502 -5.36 10.60 -11.94
C ILE A 502 -5.91 11.19 -10.63
N THR A 503 -6.96 10.58 -10.06
CA THR A 503 -7.50 11.00 -8.75
C THR A 503 -6.45 10.90 -7.65
N VAL A 504 -5.70 9.79 -7.59
CA VAL A 504 -4.62 9.59 -6.61
C VAL A 504 -3.49 10.61 -6.83
N GLY A 505 -3.07 10.83 -8.08
CA GLY A 505 -2.08 11.85 -8.42
C GLY A 505 -2.50 13.25 -7.95
N TYR A 506 -3.76 13.62 -8.20
CA TYR A 506 -4.35 14.86 -7.69
C TYR A 506 -4.26 14.94 -6.16
N LEU A 507 -4.63 13.88 -5.44
CA LEU A 507 -4.60 13.85 -3.97
C LEU A 507 -3.16 14.01 -3.43
N ILE A 508 -2.19 13.34 -4.05
CA ILE A 508 -0.76 13.46 -3.68
C ILE A 508 -0.27 14.90 -3.87
N VAL A 509 -0.53 15.48 -5.05
CA VAL A 509 -0.09 16.85 -5.36
C VAL A 509 -0.80 17.86 -4.45
N LYS A 510 -2.10 17.71 -4.23
CA LYS A 510 -2.89 18.61 -3.39
C LYS A 510 -2.43 18.59 -1.94
N SER A 511 -2.19 17.41 -1.38
CA SER A 511 -1.64 17.26 -0.03
C SER A 511 -0.24 17.89 0.07
N ALA A 512 0.62 17.65 -0.95
CA ALA A 512 1.96 18.22 -1.00
C ALA A 512 1.96 19.75 -1.10
N GLN A 513 0.98 20.35 -1.79
CA GLN A 513 0.81 21.80 -1.87
C GLN A 513 0.37 22.44 -0.54
N PHE A 514 -0.42 21.72 0.27
CA PHE A 514 -0.84 22.20 1.58
C PHE A 514 0.23 22.05 2.66
N ARG A 515 1.23 21.19 2.46
CA ARG A 515 2.32 20.99 3.42
C ARG A 515 3.46 21.97 3.18
N HIS A 516 3.47 23.06 3.95
CA HIS A 516 4.50 24.11 3.87
C HIS A 516 5.68 23.81 4.81
N GLU A 517 6.25 22.62 4.71
CA GLU A 517 7.41 22.16 5.48
C GLU A 517 8.09 21.00 4.74
N SER A 518 9.28 20.60 5.17
CA SER A 518 9.90 19.32 4.80
C SER A 518 9.94 18.42 6.03
N ARG A 519 9.28 17.24 5.94
CA ARG A 519 9.13 16.29 7.03
C ARG A 519 9.06 14.86 6.46
N GLY A 520 9.85 13.95 7.01
CA GLY A 520 9.87 12.55 6.58
C GLY A 520 10.03 12.41 5.07
N LEU A 521 9.06 11.76 4.44
CA LEU A 521 9.04 11.49 2.99
C LEU A 521 8.69 12.72 2.13
N HIS A 522 8.13 13.77 2.69
CA HIS A 522 7.85 15.00 1.97
C HIS A 522 9.02 15.97 2.09
N PHE A 523 9.75 16.18 1.00
CA PHE A 523 10.83 17.14 0.92
C PHE A 523 10.55 18.17 -0.17
N ASN A 524 10.39 19.45 0.23
CA ASN A 524 10.15 20.57 -0.68
C ASN A 524 11.26 21.62 -0.49
N THR A 525 12.02 21.90 -1.54
CA THR A 525 13.14 22.85 -1.46
C THR A 525 12.72 24.29 -1.19
N ASP A 526 11.45 24.65 -1.46
CA ASP A 526 10.91 25.97 -1.13
C ASP A 526 10.53 26.08 0.35
N TYR A 527 10.38 24.95 1.06
CA TYR A 527 10.12 24.84 2.50
C TYR A 527 11.04 23.78 3.13
N PRO A 528 12.37 24.03 3.20
CA PRO A 528 13.35 23.00 3.57
C PRO A 528 13.34 22.61 5.06
N HIS A 529 12.67 23.38 5.91
CA HIS A 529 12.65 23.17 7.35
C HIS A 529 11.31 22.57 7.81
N LYS A 530 11.34 21.88 8.96
CA LYS A 530 10.14 21.42 9.64
C LYS A 530 9.38 22.58 10.26
N SER A 531 8.05 22.50 10.19
CA SER A 531 7.17 23.39 10.95
C SER A 531 7.09 22.97 12.42
N GLU A 532 6.98 23.95 13.32
CA GLU A 532 6.66 23.68 14.73
C GLU A 532 5.21 23.17 14.90
N GLN A 533 4.31 23.59 14.01
CA GLN A 533 2.93 23.12 14.00
C GLN A 533 2.84 21.83 13.19
N VAL A 534 2.67 20.71 13.90
CA VAL A 534 2.51 19.39 13.31
C VAL A 534 1.03 19.13 13.08
N GLN A 535 0.64 18.89 11.82
CA GLN A 535 -0.76 18.62 11.49
C GLN A 535 -0.90 17.63 10.33
N ASN A 536 -1.94 16.83 10.38
CA ASN A 536 -2.34 15.96 9.26
C ASN A 536 -3.06 16.77 8.18
N ILE A 537 -2.79 16.49 6.92
CA ILE A 537 -3.51 17.06 5.77
C ILE A 537 -4.67 16.12 5.44
N VAL A 538 -5.91 16.61 5.62
CA VAL A 538 -7.14 15.85 5.34
C VAL A 538 -7.90 16.50 4.20
N LEU A 539 -8.17 15.71 3.16
CA LEU A 539 -8.88 16.13 1.95
C LEU A 539 -10.29 15.53 1.86
#